data_90072354da4cd0298596b913dc4126f5
#
_entry.id   90072354da4cd0298596b913dc4126f5
#
_cell.length_a   1.000
_cell.length_b   1.000
_cell.length_c   1.000
_cell.angle_alpha   90.00
_cell.angle_beta   90.00
_cell.angle_gamma   90.00
#
_symmetry.space_group_name_H-M   'P 1'
#
loop_
_entity.id
_entity.type
_entity.pdbx_description
1 polymer ?
#
loop_
_entity_poly.entity_id
_entity_poly.type
_entity_poly.pdbx_seq_one_letter_code
_entity_poly.pdbx_strand_id
1 'polypeptide(L)'
;EFVTYTGTLEGETVSVTSTGIGGPSAAIAMEELFKAGAHTFIRVGTCGGIGTEVQSGDLVIATGAVRAEGTSREYAPIEYPAVANLDVICALREAARGQAIRFHTGVVQSKDSFYGQHEPQVMPVDYMLQQHWGAWKKMGCLASEMESAALFIVAQHLRVRCGSTFLVMGN
;
A
#
# COMPACT_ATOMS: atom_id res chain seq x y z
N GLU A 1 6.96 -17.49 -8.73
CA GLU A 1 8.01 -17.57 -7.69
C GLU A 1 8.46 -16.18 -7.28
N PHE A 2 8.67 -15.97 -5.98
CA PHE A 2 9.21 -14.72 -5.45
C PHE A 2 10.73 -14.74 -5.54
N VAL A 3 11.32 -13.60 -5.90
CA VAL A 3 12.79 -13.44 -5.90
C VAL A 3 13.16 -12.55 -4.73
N THR A 4 14.05 -13.05 -3.87
CA THR A 4 14.52 -12.35 -2.68
C THR A 4 16.03 -12.15 -2.74
N TYR A 5 16.46 -10.92 -2.49
CA TYR A 5 17.87 -10.58 -2.28
C TYR A 5 18.05 -10.12 -0.84
N THR A 6 19.05 -10.65 -0.18
CA THR A 6 19.40 -10.28 1.20
C THR A 6 20.79 -9.66 1.23
N GLY A 7 20.94 -8.59 1.96
CA GLY A 7 22.19 -7.85 2.12
C GLY A 7 22.26 -7.16 3.47
N THR A 8 23.26 -6.31 3.63
CA THR A 8 23.46 -5.50 4.83
C THR A 8 23.42 -4.03 4.47
N LEU A 9 22.62 -3.26 5.22
CA LEU A 9 22.53 -1.81 5.12
C LEU A 9 22.80 -1.21 6.51
N GLU A 10 23.85 -0.39 6.63
CA GLU A 10 24.27 0.23 7.91
C GLU A 10 24.41 -0.77 9.08
N GLY A 11 24.88 -1.98 8.78
CA GLY A 11 25.06 -3.04 9.78
C GLY A 11 23.85 -3.93 10.04
N GLU A 12 22.69 -3.56 9.54
CA GLU A 12 21.43 -4.31 9.69
C GLU A 12 21.16 -5.21 8.48
N THR A 13 20.59 -6.39 8.72
CA THR A 13 20.19 -7.30 7.65
C THR A 13 18.90 -6.80 7.00
N VAL A 14 18.93 -6.59 5.70
CA VAL A 14 17.79 -6.16 4.91
C VAL A 14 17.57 -7.10 3.73
N SER A 15 16.30 -7.47 3.50
CA SER A 15 15.91 -8.26 2.34
C SER A 15 14.92 -7.48 1.47
N VAL A 16 15.06 -7.64 0.16
CA VAL A 16 14.09 -7.10 -0.82
C VAL A 16 13.49 -8.27 -1.59
N THR A 17 12.17 -8.36 -1.59
CA THR A 17 11.42 -9.43 -2.24
C THR A 17 10.45 -8.85 -3.26
N SER A 18 10.50 -9.34 -4.50
CA SER A 18 9.50 -9.03 -5.52
C SER A 18 8.24 -9.87 -5.29
N THR A 19 7.08 -9.22 -5.18
CA THR A 19 5.80 -9.89 -4.89
C THR A 19 4.83 -9.92 -6.06
N GLY A 20 5.22 -9.39 -7.22
CA GLY A 20 4.27 -9.20 -8.33
C GLY A 20 3.23 -8.12 -8.02
N ILE A 21 2.00 -8.31 -8.46
CA ILE A 21 0.89 -7.35 -8.33
C ILE A 21 -0.27 -7.99 -7.57
N GLY A 22 -0.85 -7.20 -6.67
CA GLY A 22 -2.11 -7.51 -6.00
C GLY A 22 -1.98 -8.13 -4.62
N GLY A 23 -3.05 -7.97 -3.85
CA GLY A 23 -3.16 -8.41 -2.46
C GLY A 23 -2.84 -9.88 -2.22
N PRO A 24 -3.40 -10.83 -3.01
CA PRO A 24 -3.15 -12.26 -2.80
C PRO A 24 -1.67 -12.63 -2.85
N SER A 25 -0.96 -12.15 -3.87
CA SER A 25 0.46 -12.44 -4.05
C SER A 25 1.31 -11.84 -2.92
N ALA A 26 1.05 -10.57 -2.57
CA ALA A 26 1.76 -9.89 -1.51
C ALA A 26 1.50 -10.53 -0.12
N ALA A 27 0.28 -10.98 0.14
CA ALA A 27 -0.09 -11.66 1.38
C ALA A 27 0.68 -12.99 1.55
N ILE A 28 0.74 -13.81 0.49
CA ILE A 28 1.51 -15.06 0.50
C ILE A 28 2.99 -14.78 0.80
N ALA A 29 3.58 -13.78 0.11
CA ALA A 29 4.97 -13.41 0.33
C ALA A 29 5.23 -12.97 1.79
N MET A 30 4.35 -12.15 2.37
CA MET A 30 4.47 -11.71 3.77
C MET A 30 4.41 -12.88 4.75
N GLU A 31 3.47 -13.81 4.56
CA GLU A 31 3.33 -15.01 5.39
C GLU A 31 4.58 -15.90 5.34
N GLU A 32 5.14 -16.11 4.17
CA GLU A 32 6.35 -16.93 3.99
C GLU A 32 7.58 -16.25 4.57
N LEU A 33 7.74 -14.95 4.35
CA LEU A 33 8.82 -14.17 4.93
C LEU A 33 8.72 -14.09 6.46
N PHE A 34 7.50 -13.99 7.01
CA PHE A 34 7.27 -14.08 8.45
C PHE A 34 7.75 -15.41 9.03
N LYS A 35 7.43 -16.54 8.38
CA LYS A 35 7.93 -17.87 8.77
C LYS A 35 9.45 -17.97 8.68
N ALA A 36 10.07 -17.22 7.78
CA ALA A 36 11.53 -17.10 7.66
C ALA A 36 12.16 -16.16 8.71
N GLY A 37 11.37 -15.52 9.58
CA GLY A 37 11.83 -14.67 10.67
C GLY A 37 11.73 -13.15 10.43
N ALA A 38 11.16 -12.69 9.33
CA ALA A 38 10.94 -11.27 9.11
C ALA A 38 9.82 -10.75 10.04
N HIS A 39 10.01 -9.58 10.64
CA HIS A 39 9.06 -8.98 11.58
C HIS A 39 8.77 -7.49 11.31
N THR A 40 9.38 -6.91 10.30
CA THR A 40 9.11 -5.54 9.85
C THR A 40 9.08 -5.54 8.33
N PHE A 41 8.00 -5.01 7.78
CA PHE A 41 7.75 -5.01 6.35
C PHE A 41 7.52 -3.58 5.86
N ILE A 42 8.18 -3.21 4.78
CA ILE A 42 7.95 -1.93 4.11
C ILE A 42 7.63 -2.23 2.66
N ARG A 43 6.40 -1.93 2.25
CA ARG A 43 6.04 -1.97 0.84
C ARG A 43 6.59 -0.73 0.15
N VAL A 44 7.40 -0.95 -0.86
CA VAL A 44 7.87 0.09 -1.77
C VAL A 44 7.26 -0.17 -3.14
N GLY A 45 6.58 0.80 -3.71
CA GLY A 45 5.90 0.61 -4.99
C GLY A 45 5.58 1.92 -5.70
N THR A 46 4.65 1.83 -6.63
CA THR A 46 4.12 2.98 -7.37
C THR A 46 2.63 3.16 -7.09
N CYS A 47 2.11 4.36 -7.31
CA CYS A 47 0.68 4.66 -7.19
C CYS A 47 0.22 5.70 -8.23
N GLY A 48 -1.07 5.77 -8.44
CA GLY A 48 -1.72 6.91 -9.09
C GLY A 48 -2.20 7.91 -8.06
N GLY A 49 -1.99 9.20 -8.27
CA GLY A 49 -2.51 10.25 -7.42
C GLY A 49 -4.05 10.33 -7.47
N ILE A 50 -4.69 10.71 -6.37
CA ILE A 50 -6.11 11.04 -6.26
C ILE A 50 -6.30 12.46 -5.74
N GLY A 51 -5.54 12.83 -4.72
CA GLY A 51 -5.55 14.18 -4.13
C GLY A 51 -5.00 15.20 -5.13
N THR A 52 -5.67 16.33 -5.28
CA THR A 52 -5.26 17.38 -6.24
C THR A 52 -3.90 18.00 -5.96
N GLU A 53 -3.43 17.88 -4.72
CA GLU A 53 -2.11 18.33 -4.27
C GLU A 53 -0.98 17.35 -4.57
N VAL A 54 -1.32 16.09 -4.91
CA VAL A 54 -0.35 15.01 -5.17
C VAL A 54 0.08 15.06 -6.63
N GLN A 55 1.37 15.17 -6.88
CA GLN A 55 1.93 15.32 -8.24
C GLN A 55 2.84 14.14 -8.60
N SER A 56 3.01 13.91 -9.89
CA SER A 56 4.00 12.93 -10.39
C SER A 56 5.39 13.25 -9.84
N GLY A 57 6.08 12.23 -9.35
CA GLY A 57 7.38 12.34 -8.69
C GLY A 57 7.33 12.56 -7.18
N ASP A 58 6.16 12.88 -6.59
CA ASP A 58 6.00 12.93 -5.14
C ASP A 58 6.05 11.53 -4.53
N LEU A 59 6.35 11.46 -3.23
CA LEU A 59 6.13 10.24 -2.44
C LEU A 59 4.80 10.32 -1.69
N VAL A 60 4.13 9.19 -1.57
CA VAL A 60 3.00 9.01 -0.66
C VAL A 60 3.36 7.97 0.38
N ILE A 61 3.22 8.32 1.66
CA ILE A 61 3.40 7.43 2.81
C ILE A 61 2.01 7.13 3.38
N ALA A 62 1.60 5.87 3.31
CA ALA A 62 0.26 5.47 3.72
C ALA A 62 0.13 5.36 5.24
N THR A 63 -0.86 6.03 5.83
CA THR A 63 -1.25 5.87 7.25
C THR A 63 -2.27 4.76 7.42
N GLY A 64 -3.04 4.48 6.38
CA GLY A 64 -4.04 3.45 6.29
C GLY A 64 -4.51 3.30 4.86
N ALA A 65 -5.29 2.26 4.59
CA ALA A 65 -5.79 1.97 3.26
C ALA A 65 -7.28 1.65 3.24
N VAL A 66 -7.98 2.17 2.25
CA VAL A 66 -9.35 1.75 1.94
C VAL A 66 -9.32 0.31 1.42
N ARG A 67 -10.08 -0.57 2.06
CA ARG A 67 -10.16 -2.01 1.76
C ARG A 67 -11.12 -2.27 0.59
N ALA A 68 -10.75 -1.78 -0.62
CA ALA A 68 -11.53 -1.99 -1.84
C ALA A 68 -11.04 -3.21 -2.65
N GLU A 69 -10.55 -4.23 -1.95
CA GLU A 69 -10.00 -5.48 -2.48
C GLU A 69 -10.51 -6.68 -1.67
N GLY A 70 -10.29 -7.89 -2.18
CA GLY A 70 -10.81 -9.13 -1.61
C GLY A 70 -9.95 -9.75 -0.52
N THR A 71 -8.62 -9.68 -0.66
CA THR A 71 -7.69 -10.42 0.20
C THR A 71 -7.85 -10.08 1.68
N SER A 72 -7.91 -8.80 2.03
CA SER A 72 -8.04 -8.40 3.43
C SER A 72 -9.33 -8.88 4.08
N ARG A 73 -10.39 -9.11 3.30
CA ARG A 73 -11.69 -9.60 3.79
C ARG A 73 -11.65 -11.06 4.24
N GLU A 74 -10.70 -11.84 3.70
CA GLU A 74 -10.47 -13.22 4.11
C GLU A 74 -9.70 -13.34 5.42
N TYR A 75 -8.97 -12.28 5.81
CA TYR A 75 -8.20 -12.21 7.05
C TYR A 75 -8.96 -11.56 8.21
N ALA A 76 -9.81 -10.58 7.92
CA ALA A 76 -10.51 -9.83 8.96
C ALA A 76 -11.86 -9.29 8.49
N PRO A 77 -12.86 -9.12 9.40
CA PRO A 77 -14.11 -8.43 9.10
C PRO A 77 -13.86 -7.05 8.46
N ILE A 78 -14.76 -6.61 7.59
CA ILE A 78 -14.57 -5.36 6.83
C ILE A 78 -14.46 -4.12 7.72
N GLU A 79 -15.06 -4.16 8.90
CA GLU A 79 -15.05 -3.09 9.89
C GLU A 79 -13.68 -2.91 10.55
N TYR A 80 -12.81 -3.93 10.50
CA TYR A 80 -11.45 -3.82 11.05
C TYR A 80 -10.60 -2.93 10.13
N PRO A 81 -10.02 -1.83 10.64
CA PRO A 81 -9.31 -0.87 9.79
C PRO A 81 -7.95 -1.40 9.32
N ALA A 82 -7.64 -1.19 8.04
CA ALA A 82 -6.31 -1.43 7.49
C ALA A 82 -5.40 -0.23 7.80
N VAL A 83 -4.62 -0.30 8.88
CA VAL A 83 -3.73 0.76 9.36
C VAL A 83 -2.28 0.34 9.34
N ALA A 84 -1.40 1.27 8.96
CA ALA A 84 0.04 1.07 9.01
C ALA A 84 0.58 1.18 10.46
N ASN A 85 1.74 0.59 10.71
CA ASN A 85 2.43 0.73 12.00
C ASN A 85 2.99 2.16 12.15
N LEU A 86 2.71 2.81 13.29
CA LEU A 86 3.07 4.20 13.54
C LEU A 86 4.59 4.44 13.49
N ASP A 87 5.40 3.55 14.07
CA ASP A 87 6.85 3.72 14.09
C ASP A 87 7.43 3.67 12.68
N VAL A 88 6.89 2.77 11.82
CA VAL A 88 7.30 2.68 10.42
C VAL A 88 6.91 3.94 9.65
N ILE A 89 5.70 4.47 9.87
CA ILE A 89 5.29 5.76 9.26
C ILE A 89 6.25 6.89 9.67
N CYS A 90 6.56 6.99 10.96
CA CYS A 90 7.46 8.03 11.47
C CYS A 90 8.85 7.91 10.82
N ALA A 91 9.42 6.70 10.76
CA ALA A 91 10.72 6.46 10.15
C ALA A 91 10.73 6.82 8.65
N LEU A 92 9.69 6.42 7.89
CA LEU A 92 9.57 6.78 6.48
C LEU A 92 9.48 8.30 6.25
N ARG A 93 8.74 9.01 7.11
CA ARG A 93 8.62 10.47 7.04
C ARG A 93 9.96 11.17 7.34
N GLU A 94 10.70 10.70 8.33
CA GLU A 94 12.03 11.24 8.66
C GLU A 94 13.01 11.00 7.52
N ALA A 95 13.03 9.79 6.94
CA ALA A 95 13.86 9.47 5.78
C ALA A 95 13.54 10.39 4.58
N ALA A 96 12.26 10.60 4.27
CA ALA A 96 11.86 11.49 3.18
C ALA A 96 12.29 12.95 3.43
N ARG A 97 12.18 13.45 4.67
CA ARG A 97 12.67 14.78 5.04
C ARG A 97 14.18 14.90 4.88
N GLY A 98 14.92 13.89 5.33
CA GLY A 98 16.38 13.87 5.25
C GLY A 98 16.90 13.92 3.81
N GLN A 99 16.12 13.41 2.87
CA GLN A 99 16.43 13.42 1.44
C GLN A 99 15.87 14.63 0.68
N ALA A 100 15.20 15.55 1.38
CA ALA A 100 14.51 16.71 0.78
C ALA A 100 13.48 16.31 -0.32
N ILE A 101 12.89 15.14 -0.21
CA ILE A 101 11.87 14.66 -1.15
C ILE A 101 10.51 15.21 -0.74
N ARG A 102 9.75 15.73 -1.70
CA ARG A 102 8.36 16.13 -1.47
C ARG A 102 7.52 14.88 -1.19
N PHE A 103 6.78 14.87 -0.08
CA PHE A 103 5.96 13.73 0.30
C PHE A 103 4.64 14.14 0.94
N HIS A 104 3.66 13.26 0.83
CA HIS A 104 2.36 13.35 1.46
C HIS A 104 2.17 12.17 2.41
N THR A 105 1.40 12.38 3.48
CA THR A 105 1.12 11.31 4.46
C THR A 105 -0.38 11.26 4.68
N GLY A 106 -1.02 10.12 4.42
CA GLY A 106 -2.46 9.97 4.55
C GLY A 106 -3.00 8.64 4.06
N VAL A 107 -4.31 8.57 3.87
CA VAL A 107 -5.00 7.36 3.46
C VAL A 107 -4.83 7.14 1.96
N VAL A 108 -4.60 5.88 1.57
CA VAL A 108 -4.59 5.42 0.18
C VAL A 108 -5.77 4.47 -0.08
N GLN A 109 -6.04 4.16 -1.34
CA GLN A 109 -7.02 3.15 -1.70
C GLN A 109 -6.32 1.94 -2.33
N SER A 110 -6.58 0.73 -1.80
CA SER A 110 -6.16 -0.52 -2.42
C SER A 110 -7.31 -1.17 -3.17
N LYS A 111 -7.06 -1.57 -4.41
CA LYS A 111 -8.04 -2.20 -5.31
C LYS A 111 -7.49 -3.45 -5.97
N ASP A 112 -8.37 -4.29 -6.51
CA ASP A 112 -7.99 -5.49 -7.27
C ASP A 112 -8.00 -5.26 -8.80
N SER A 113 -8.81 -4.31 -9.29
CA SER A 113 -8.93 -4.07 -10.72
C SER A 113 -8.22 -2.79 -11.15
N PHE A 114 -7.09 -2.93 -11.85
CA PHE A 114 -6.39 -1.80 -12.44
C PHE A 114 -7.25 -1.07 -13.48
N TYR A 115 -7.79 -1.79 -14.44
CA TYR A 115 -8.63 -1.23 -15.51
C TYR A 115 -9.98 -0.72 -15.00
N GLY A 116 -10.53 -1.29 -13.92
CA GLY A 116 -11.72 -0.77 -13.28
C GLY A 116 -11.59 0.66 -12.77
N GLN A 117 -10.36 1.12 -12.51
CA GLN A 117 -10.10 2.52 -12.18
C GLN A 117 -9.83 3.39 -13.42
N HIS A 118 -9.02 2.89 -14.37
CA HIS A 118 -8.55 3.69 -15.51
C HIS A 118 -9.56 3.75 -16.65
N GLU A 119 -10.38 2.73 -16.80
CA GLU A 119 -11.40 2.63 -17.84
C GLU A 119 -12.76 2.20 -17.25
N PRO A 120 -13.27 2.88 -16.21
CA PRO A 120 -14.48 2.42 -15.52
C PRO A 120 -15.70 2.33 -16.44
N GLN A 121 -15.77 3.17 -17.48
CA GLN A 121 -16.91 3.24 -18.40
C GLN A 121 -17.13 1.97 -19.23
N VAL A 122 -16.12 1.11 -19.36
CA VAL A 122 -16.26 -0.17 -20.07
C VAL A 122 -16.58 -1.35 -19.13
N MET A 123 -16.66 -1.08 -17.83
CA MET A 123 -16.91 -2.10 -16.82
C MET A 123 -18.43 -2.27 -16.56
N PRO A 124 -18.92 -3.51 -16.38
CA PRO A 124 -20.34 -3.75 -16.07
C PRO A 124 -20.85 -3.03 -14.81
N VAL A 125 -19.95 -2.64 -13.93
CA VAL A 125 -20.25 -1.96 -12.64
C VAL A 125 -19.72 -0.52 -12.62
N ASP A 126 -19.67 0.14 -13.77
CA ASP A 126 -19.11 1.48 -13.95
C ASP A 126 -19.67 2.51 -12.96
N TYR A 127 -20.98 2.49 -12.74
CA TYR A 127 -21.67 3.37 -11.80
C TYR A 127 -21.15 3.25 -10.37
N MET A 128 -20.87 2.02 -9.90
CA MET A 128 -20.30 1.79 -8.57
C MET A 128 -18.86 2.30 -8.48
N LEU A 129 -18.06 2.02 -9.50
CA LEU A 129 -16.66 2.44 -9.56
C LEU A 129 -16.54 3.96 -9.52
N GLN A 130 -17.35 4.66 -10.31
CA GLN A 130 -17.38 6.13 -10.36
C GLN A 130 -17.87 6.74 -9.04
N GLN A 131 -18.91 6.17 -8.41
CA GLN A 131 -19.41 6.63 -7.13
C GLN A 131 -18.37 6.47 -6.02
N HIS A 132 -17.71 5.31 -5.94
CA HIS A 132 -16.64 5.06 -4.98
C HIS A 132 -15.46 6.02 -5.20
N TRP A 133 -15.02 6.19 -6.45
CA TRP A 133 -13.97 7.12 -6.79
C TRP A 133 -14.28 8.55 -6.35
N GLY A 134 -15.50 9.01 -6.61
CA GLY A 134 -15.99 10.29 -6.14
C GLY A 134 -15.98 10.43 -4.61
N ALA A 135 -16.30 9.35 -3.90
CA ALA A 135 -16.25 9.31 -2.44
C ALA A 135 -14.80 9.40 -1.92
N TRP A 136 -13.88 8.63 -2.49
CA TRP A 136 -12.47 8.66 -2.10
C TRP A 136 -11.85 10.05 -2.28
N LYS A 137 -12.15 10.71 -3.39
CA LYS A 137 -11.73 12.11 -3.63
C LYS A 137 -12.28 13.05 -2.57
N LYS A 138 -13.57 12.98 -2.27
CA LYS A 138 -14.21 13.84 -1.24
C LYS A 138 -13.68 13.58 0.16
N MET A 139 -13.26 12.36 0.47
CA MET A 139 -12.67 11.97 1.76
C MET A 139 -11.18 12.33 1.88
N GLY A 140 -10.57 12.88 0.82
CA GLY A 140 -9.16 13.25 0.83
C GLY A 140 -8.20 12.06 0.73
N CYS A 141 -8.61 10.97 0.06
CA CYS A 141 -7.72 9.87 -0.25
C CYS A 141 -6.61 10.37 -1.18
N LEU A 142 -5.35 10.10 -0.84
CA LEU A 142 -4.19 10.67 -1.53
C LEU A 142 -3.86 9.97 -2.84
N ALA A 143 -3.92 8.64 -2.83
CA ALA A 143 -3.45 7.83 -3.95
C ALA A 143 -4.15 6.47 -4.01
N SER A 144 -4.02 5.82 -5.15
CA SER A 144 -4.53 4.48 -5.41
C SER A 144 -3.41 3.52 -5.78
N GLU A 145 -3.44 2.35 -5.16
CA GLU A 145 -2.49 1.25 -5.36
C GLU A 145 -3.22 -0.11 -5.19
N MET A 146 -2.52 -1.23 -5.01
CA MET A 146 -3.19 -2.53 -5.10
C MET A 146 -2.91 -3.51 -3.93
N GLU A 147 -2.09 -3.17 -2.92
CA GLU A 147 -1.63 -4.16 -1.93
C GLU A 147 -1.68 -3.73 -0.47
N SER A 148 -1.64 -2.43 -0.17
CA SER A 148 -1.45 -1.95 1.23
C SER A 148 -2.54 -2.40 2.18
N ALA A 149 -3.81 -2.41 1.74
CA ALA A 149 -4.90 -2.85 2.62
C ALA A 149 -4.71 -4.31 3.04
N ALA A 150 -4.38 -5.19 2.10
CA ALA A 150 -4.09 -6.59 2.39
C ALA A 150 -2.89 -6.72 3.34
N LEU A 151 -1.77 -6.05 3.02
CA LEU A 151 -0.55 -6.13 3.83
C LEU A 151 -0.73 -5.59 5.25
N PHE A 152 -1.47 -4.49 5.43
CA PHE A 152 -1.74 -3.95 6.77
C PHE A 152 -2.59 -4.90 7.60
N ILE A 153 -3.59 -5.55 7.01
CA ILE A 153 -4.43 -6.53 7.70
C ILE A 153 -3.64 -7.81 8.02
N VAL A 154 -2.87 -8.34 7.06
CA VAL A 154 -2.02 -9.52 7.30
C VAL A 154 -0.98 -9.22 8.39
N ALA A 155 -0.37 -8.04 8.39
CA ALA A 155 0.57 -7.64 9.43
C ALA A 155 -0.08 -7.58 10.82
N GLN A 156 -1.32 -7.10 10.93
CA GLN A 156 -2.07 -7.14 12.19
C GLN A 156 -2.34 -8.58 12.64
N HIS A 157 -2.74 -9.47 11.73
CA HIS A 157 -2.91 -10.89 12.00
C HIS A 157 -1.63 -11.54 12.53
N LEU A 158 -0.50 -11.29 11.87
CA LEU A 158 0.81 -11.82 12.24
C LEU A 158 1.48 -11.08 13.42
N ARG A 159 0.91 -9.95 13.86
CA ARG A 159 1.44 -9.06 14.90
C ARG A 159 2.85 -8.55 14.59
N VAL A 160 3.07 -8.18 13.33
CA VAL A 160 4.31 -7.59 12.83
C VAL A 160 4.12 -6.14 12.42
N ARG A 161 5.23 -5.42 12.22
CA ARG A 161 5.19 -4.02 11.77
C ARG A 161 5.09 -3.96 10.26
N CYS A 162 4.20 -3.11 9.74
CA CYS A 162 4.09 -2.88 8.30
C CYS A 162 3.83 -1.41 7.98
N GLY A 163 4.47 -0.93 6.93
CA GLY A 163 4.23 0.39 6.35
C GLY A 163 4.34 0.34 4.83
N SER A 164 3.89 1.40 4.17
CA SER A 164 3.95 1.52 2.71
C SER A 164 4.35 2.91 2.27
N THR A 165 5.16 2.97 1.23
CA THR A 165 5.54 4.20 0.53
C THR A 165 5.54 4.01 -0.97
N PHE A 166 5.15 5.04 -1.71
CA PHE A 166 4.92 4.96 -3.15
C PHE A 166 5.48 6.16 -3.88
N LEU A 167 6.05 5.91 -5.05
CA LEU A 167 6.29 6.95 -6.04
C LEU A 167 5.00 7.21 -6.83
N VAL A 168 4.58 8.46 -6.91
CA VAL A 168 3.43 8.86 -7.72
C VAL A 168 3.83 8.90 -9.19
N MET A 169 3.16 8.10 -10.02
CA MET A 169 3.44 8.01 -11.46
C MET A 169 2.66 9.04 -12.28
N GLY A 170 1.49 9.45 -11.79
CA GLY A 170 0.60 10.43 -12.43
C GLY A 170 -0.62 10.70 -11.56
N ASN A 171 -1.35 11.78 -11.92
CA ASN A 171 -2.62 12.18 -11.29
C ASN A 171 -3.55 12.76 -12.36
#